data_1d5afca49f01f7d1a852651fb2c637c5
#
_entry.id   1d5afca49f01f7d1a852651fb2c637c5
#
_cell.length_a   1.000
_cell.length_b   1.000
_cell.length_c   1.000
_cell.angle_alpha   90.00
_cell.angle_beta   90.00
_cell.angle_gamma   90.00
#
_symmetry.space_group_name_H-M   'P 1'
#
loop_
_entity.id
_entity.type
_entity.pdbx_description
1 polymer ?
#
loop_
_entity_poly.entity_id
_entity_poly.type
_entity_poly.pdbx_seq_one_letter_code
_entity_poly.pdbx_strand_id
1 'polypeptide(L)'
;MLSRRDLFDARLQLICLDDAGTKDGHSEIDFVDAPSDLVPGVYEGGLKTWECSLDLVDCLHSIYGPDVANKIRGKRVIELGCGTAIPSIYLLHSIFSADPGQSAGDVIVHLQDYNELVLRLVTLPNVILAWYMSPASSAFRASAGTEAEQAEDAEPLPPADPTQPGELPITPGLKAAFLESLRTYRVDLKFFSGSWATLDVDKPGRGPYDILLTSETIYRTASLQSLVDLMRRATSGWARGGSLDEAASRLTLSDTDGLQRLADEPYLCLVAAKLVYFGVGGGVNDFTEAIERPKDGKRLGRVQTVLERNRGVKRSVMRVVWESL
;
A
#
# COMPACT_ATOMS: atom_id res chain seq x y z
N MET A 1 -15.58 -3.51 -4.79
CA MET A 1 -15.27 -4.09 -3.45
C MET A 1 -13.95 -4.82 -3.57
N LEU A 2 -13.07 -4.75 -2.56
CA LEU A 2 -11.79 -5.47 -2.55
C LEU A 2 -11.87 -6.59 -1.50
N SER A 3 -11.48 -7.80 -1.89
CA SER A 3 -11.36 -8.93 -0.98
C SER A 3 -10.07 -8.81 -0.16
N ARG A 4 -10.10 -9.26 1.07
CA ARG A 4 -8.96 -9.30 1.97
C ARG A 4 -8.96 -10.59 2.78
N ARG A 5 -7.77 -10.99 3.24
CA ARG A 5 -7.62 -12.11 4.15
C ARG A 5 -8.26 -11.81 5.50
N ASP A 6 -8.93 -12.80 6.10
CA ASP A 6 -9.41 -12.70 7.47
C ASP A 6 -8.26 -12.86 8.46
N LEU A 7 -8.29 -12.10 9.55
CA LEU A 7 -7.27 -12.15 10.60
C LEU A 7 -7.31 -13.47 11.38
N PHE A 8 -8.49 -14.07 11.50
CA PHE A 8 -8.68 -15.37 12.15
C PHE A 8 -7.90 -16.48 11.41
N ASP A 9 -7.94 -16.48 10.07
CA ASP A 9 -7.20 -17.45 9.24
C ASP A 9 -5.68 -17.28 9.38
N ALA A 10 -5.20 -16.03 9.52
CA ALA A 10 -3.80 -15.75 9.79
C ALA A 10 -3.35 -16.34 11.13
N ARG A 11 -4.21 -16.25 12.15
CA ARG A 11 -3.97 -16.85 13.47
C ARG A 11 -3.88 -18.37 13.41
N LEU A 12 -4.83 -19.03 12.75
CA LEU A 12 -4.80 -20.48 12.57
C LEU A 12 -3.52 -20.96 11.89
N GLN A 13 -3.07 -20.24 10.86
CA GLN A 13 -1.81 -20.55 10.17
C GLN A 13 -0.62 -20.49 11.13
N LEU A 14 -0.56 -19.53 12.04
CA LEU A 14 0.52 -19.43 13.02
C LEU A 14 0.49 -20.58 14.02
N ILE A 15 -0.69 -20.94 14.53
CA ILE A 15 -0.84 -22.09 15.44
C ILE A 15 -0.31 -23.37 14.78
N CYS A 16 -0.68 -23.62 13.51
CA CYS A 16 -0.21 -24.80 12.78
C CYS A 16 1.31 -24.78 12.51
N LEU A 17 1.94 -23.58 12.43
CA LEU A 17 3.38 -23.45 12.24
C LEU A 17 4.18 -23.62 13.54
N ASP A 18 3.65 -23.15 14.68
CA ASP A 18 4.29 -23.32 16.00
C ASP A 18 4.33 -24.79 16.42
N ASP A 19 3.29 -25.58 16.12
CA ASP A 19 3.28 -27.02 16.35
C ASP A 19 4.38 -27.77 15.55
N ALA A 20 4.91 -27.13 14.49
CA ALA A 20 6.00 -27.66 13.68
C ALA A 20 7.43 -27.35 14.21
N GLY A 21 7.58 -26.69 15.37
CA GLY A 21 8.83 -26.65 16.16
C GLY A 21 9.80 -25.51 15.88
N THR A 22 9.34 -24.32 15.47
CA THR A 22 10.17 -23.12 15.43
C THR A 22 10.29 -22.47 16.83
N LYS A 23 11.48 -22.63 17.44
CA LYS A 23 11.82 -22.07 18.75
C LYS A 23 12.48 -20.70 18.56
N ASP A 24 11.73 -19.64 18.50
CA ASP A 24 12.22 -18.28 18.81
C ASP A 24 11.28 -17.59 19.78
N GLY A 25 11.85 -17.04 20.83
CA GLY A 25 11.34 -16.76 22.19
C GLY A 25 10.21 -15.75 22.39
N HIS A 26 9.47 -15.36 21.38
CA HIS A 26 8.15 -14.75 21.49
C HIS A 26 7.28 -15.41 20.44
N SER A 27 6.20 -16.08 20.87
CA SER A 27 5.27 -16.72 19.96
C SER A 27 4.68 -15.66 19.00
N GLU A 28 4.79 -15.88 17.68
CA GLU A 28 4.16 -15.03 16.66
C GLU A 28 2.64 -14.89 16.91
N ILE A 29 2.06 -15.84 17.64
CA ILE A 29 0.66 -15.87 18.07
C ILE A 29 0.35 -14.73 19.05
N ASP A 30 1.27 -14.40 19.95
CA ASP A 30 1.08 -13.34 20.96
C ASP A 30 0.80 -11.98 20.31
N PHE A 31 1.33 -11.74 19.11
CA PHE A 31 1.08 -10.52 18.35
C PHE A 31 -0.33 -10.47 17.75
N VAL A 32 -0.81 -11.60 17.26
CA VAL A 32 -2.15 -11.70 16.65
C VAL A 32 -3.24 -11.62 17.71
N ASP A 33 -2.96 -12.12 18.91
CA ASP A 33 -3.89 -12.12 20.06
C ASP A 33 -3.81 -10.83 20.89
N ALA A 34 -2.84 -9.96 20.64
CA ALA A 34 -2.70 -8.73 21.38
C ALA A 34 -3.98 -7.86 21.31
N PRO A 35 -4.46 -7.31 22.41
CA PRO A 35 -5.64 -6.45 22.45
C PRO A 35 -5.44 -5.14 21.69
N SER A 36 -4.19 -4.75 21.45
CA SER A 36 -3.79 -3.60 20.66
C SER A 36 -2.98 -4.05 19.45
N ASP A 37 -3.24 -3.44 18.29
CA ASP A 37 -2.46 -3.61 17.06
C ASP A 37 -1.11 -2.85 17.12
N LEU A 38 -0.71 -2.38 18.29
CA LEU A 38 0.53 -1.65 18.53
C LEU A 38 1.17 -2.12 19.83
N VAL A 39 2.35 -2.74 19.74
CA VAL A 39 3.22 -3.09 20.87
C VAL A 39 4.57 -2.39 20.62
N PRO A 40 4.81 -1.21 21.22
CA PRO A 40 5.97 -0.37 20.91
C PRO A 40 7.30 -1.13 20.98
N GLY A 41 8.09 -1.04 19.89
CA GLY A 41 9.40 -1.68 19.80
C GLY A 41 9.38 -3.19 19.49
N VAL A 42 8.20 -3.82 19.46
CA VAL A 42 8.03 -5.24 19.20
C VAL A 42 7.11 -5.45 18.00
N TYR A 43 5.97 -4.78 17.99
CA TYR A 43 4.97 -4.89 16.93
C TYR A 43 4.33 -3.51 16.66
N GLU A 44 4.42 -3.04 15.43
CA GLU A 44 4.03 -1.68 15.02
C GLU A 44 2.70 -1.63 14.25
N GLY A 45 1.85 -2.65 14.39
CA GLY A 45 0.56 -2.73 13.70
C GLY A 45 0.63 -3.45 12.36
N GLY A 46 -0.39 -3.25 11.53
CA GLY A 46 -0.43 -3.72 10.13
C GLY A 46 -1.27 -4.97 9.87
N LEU A 47 -1.69 -5.72 10.88
CA LEU A 47 -2.58 -6.87 10.70
C LEU A 47 -4.02 -6.43 10.39
N LYS A 48 -4.45 -5.30 10.91
CA LYS A 48 -5.80 -4.76 10.71
C LYS A 48 -5.80 -3.66 9.65
N THR A 49 -6.89 -3.57 8.89
CA THR A 49 -7.10 -2.45 7.98
C THR A 49 -7.54 -1.22 8.76
N TRP A 50 -6.76 -0.15 8.67
CA TRP A 50 -7.07 1.13 9.28
C TRP A 50 -7.86 2.02 8.31
N GLU A 51 -8.74 2.87 8.84
CA GLU A 51 -9.70 3.64 8.07
C GLU A 51 -9.06 4.58 7.04
N CYS A 52 -7.90 5.18 7.37
CA CYS A 52 -7.23 6.12 6.47
C CYS A 52 -6.70 5.46 5.19
N SER A 53 -6.48 4.14 5.17
CA SER A 53 -6.14 3.42 3.95
C SER A 53 -7.28 3.42 2.93
N LEU A 54 -8.52 3.41 3.40
CA LEU A 54 -9.72 3.54 2.54
C LEU A 54 -9.85 4.97 2.00
N ASP A 55 -9.53 5.98 2.83
CA ASP A 55 -9.52 7.38 2.39
C ASP A 55 -8.46 7.60 1.28
N LEU A 56 -7.31 6.88 1.33
CA LEU A 56 -6.34 6.88 0.23
C LEU A 56 -6.91 6.25 -1.05
N VAL A 57 -7.66 5.17 -0.96
CA VAL A 57 -8.32 4.56 -2.13
C VAL A 57 -9.30 5.54 -2.76
N ASP A 58 -10.15 6.20 -1.95
CA ASP A 58 -11.09 7.21 -2.44
C ASP A 58 -10.35 8.39 -3.12
N CYS A 59 -9.22 8.81 -2.53
CA CYS A 59 -8.38 9.86 -3.08
C CYS A 59 -7.75 9.43 -4.43
N LEU A 60 -7.16 8.24 -4.51
CA LEU A 60 -6.59 7.69 -5.75
C LEU A 60 -7.65 7.52 -6.83
N HIS A 61 -8.85 7.06 -6.46
CA HIS A 61 -9.98 6.96 -7.39
C HIS A 61 -10.39 8.34 -7.93
N SER A 62 -10.40 9.35 -7.07
CA SER A 62 -10.73 10.73 -7.48
C SER A 62 -9.65 11.34 -8.38
N ILE A 63 -8.36 11.02 -8.14
CA ILE A 63 -7.22 11.50 -8.94
C ILE A 63 -7.20 10.84 -10.32
N TYR A 64 -7.28 9.51 -10.36
CA TYR A 64 -7.06 8.75 -11.59
C TYR A 64 -8.35 8.43 -12.35
N GLY A 65 -9.51 8.47 -11.68
CA GLY A 65 -10.80 8.11 -12.26
C GLY A 65 -10.89 6.64 -12.64
N PRO A 66 -11.75 6.27 -13.60
CA PRO A 66 -11.93 4.88 -14.03
C PRO A 66 -10.73 4.32 -14.80
N ASP A 67 -9.83 5.18 -15.31
CA ASP A 67 -8.68 4.79 -16.14
C ASP A 67 -7.38 4.62 -15.36
N VAL A 68 -7.50 4.24 -14.08
CA VAL A 68 -6.36 4.02 -13.16
C VAL A 68 -5.28 3.16 -13.80
N ALA A 69 -5.67 2.00 -14.37
CA ALA A 69 -4.73 1.03 -14.92
C ALA A 69 -3.80 1.64 -15.98
N ASN A 70 -4.33 2.42 -16.91
CA ASN A 70 -3.53 3.05 -17.96
C ASN A 70 -2.67 4.19 -17.42
N LYS A 71 -3.21 4.99 -16.49
CA LYS A 71 -2.50 6.13 -15.92
C LYS A 71 -1.31 5.76 -15.02
N ILE A 72 -1.31 4.54 -14.45
CA ILE A 72 -0.20 4.04 -13.63
C ILE A 72 0.77 3.14 -14.41
N ARG A 73 0.52 2.84 -15.68
CA ARG A 73 1.48 2.15 -16.55
C ARG A 73 2.79 2.93 -16.66
N GLY A 74 3.90 2.22 -16.54
CA GLY A 74 5.24 2.80 -16.54
C GLY A 74 5.62 3.51 -15.23
N LYS A 75 4.74 3.56 -14.24
CA LYS A 75 4.99 4.23 -12.96
C LYS A 75 5.57 3.29 -11.91
N ARG A 76 6.31 3.89 -10.99
CA ARG A 76 6.90 3.25 -9.82
C ARG A 76 6.13 3.67 -8.59
N VAL A 77 5.55 2.70 -7.90
CA VAL A 77 4.73 2.90 -6.69
C VAL A 77 5.47 2.34 -5.49
N ILE A 78 5.48 3.04 -4.38
CA ILE A 78 5.87 2.52 -3.08
C ILE A 78 4.79 2.83 -2.04
N GLU A 79 4.45 1.84 -1.22
CA GLU A 79 3.62 2.05 -0.03
C GLU A 79 4.46 1.75 1.21
N LEU A 80 4.62 2.76 2.08
CA LEU A 80 5.39 2.70 3.32
C LEU A 80 4.47 2.41 4.50
N GLY A 81 4.84 1.43 5.34
CA GLY A 81 3.98 0.95 6.41
C GLY A 81 2.68 0.38 5.86
N CYS A 82 2.81 -0.49 4.84
CA CYS A 82 1.68 -0.90 4.01
C CYS A 82 0.61 -1.72 4.75
N GLY A 83 0.98 -2.47 5.80
CA GLY A 83 0.03 -3.31 6.53
C GLY A 83 -0.77 -4.22 5.60
N THR A 84 -2.09 -4.03 5.56
CA THR A 84 -2.98 -4.75 4.64
C THR A 84 -2.85 -4.32 3.18
N ALA A 85 -2.09 -3.27 2.88
CA ALA A 85 -1.78 -2.70 1.56
C ALA A 85 -3.00 -2.33 0.69
N ILE A 86 -4.11 -1.95 1.30
CA ILE A 86 -5.37 -1.68 0.58
C ILE A 86 -5.21 -0.64 -0.55
N PRO A 87 -4.48 0.48 -0.39
CA PRO A 87 -4.21 1.41 -1.49
C PRO A 87 -3.48 0.77 -2.67
N SER A 88 -2.40 0.03 -2.43
CA SER A 88 -1.67 -0.68 -3.50
C SER A 88 -2.47 -1.82 -4.10
N ILE A 89 -3.29 -2.52 -3.31
CA ILE A 89 -4.21 -3.56 -3.76
C ILE A 89 -5.25 -2.97 -4.73
N TYR A 90 -5.77 -1.78 -4.46
CA TYR A 90 -6.66 -1.08 -5.37
C TYR A 90 -5.99 -0.83 -6.74
N LEU A 91 -4.74 -0.38 -6.74
CA LEU A 91 -3.97 -0.15 -7.96
C LEU A 91 -3.71 -1.48 -8.71
N LEU A 92 -3.25 -2.50 -8.01
CA LEU A 92 -2.98 -3.83 -8.57
C LEU A 92 -4.25 -4.49 -9.12
N HIS A 93 -5.36 -4.43 -8.40
CA HIS A 93 -6.64 -4.95 -8.89
C HIS A 93 -7.08 -4.22 -10.16
N SER A 94 -6.88 -2.91 -10.24
CA SER A 94 -7.18 -2.14 -11.45
C SER A 94 -6.33 -2.57 -12.63
N ILE A 95 -5.01 -2.83 -12.42
CA ILE A 95 -4.11 -3.37 -13.45
C ILE A 95 -4.58 -4.75 -13.91
N PHE A 96 -4.86 -5.68 -12.99
CA PHE A 96 -5.30 -7.03 -13.31
C PHE A 96 -6.71 -7.11 -13.91
N SER A 97 -7.48 -6.01 -13.81
CA SER A 97 -8.82 -5.91 -14.40
C SER A 97 -8.83 -5.27 -15.79
N ALA A 98 -7.72 -4.65 -16.19
CA ALA A 98 -7.57 -4.06 -17.50
C ALA A 98 -7.00 -5.05 -18.52
N ASP A 99 -7.08 -4.73 -19.81
CA ASP A 99 -6.35 -5.46 -20.83
C ASP A 99 -4.84 -5.34 -20.54
N PRO A 100 -4.07 -6.45 -20.53
CA PRO A 100 -2.62 -6.41 -20.35
C PRO A 100 -1.89 -5.52 -21.37
N GLY A 101 -2.56 -5.21 -22.48
CA GLY A 101 -2.22 -4.13 -23.40
C GLY A 101 -0.91 -4.34 -24.15
N GLN A 102 -0.86 -3.78 -25.36
CA GLN A 102 0.35 -3.76 -26.20
C GLN A 102 1.28 -2.59 -25.87
N SER A 103 0.89 -1.67 -25.03
CA SER A 103 1.63 -0.43 -24.79
C SER A 103 2.08 -0.24 -23.37
N ALA A 104 3.29 0.26 -23.30
CA ALA A 104 3.89 1.10 -22.30
C ALA A 104 4.20 0.52 -20.93
N GLY A 105 5.46 0.30 -20.70
CA GLY A 105 6.15 0.38 -19.42
C GLY A 105 5.73 -0.64 -18.34
N ASP A 106 6.71 -1.12 -17.62
CA ASP A 106 6.49 -1.98 -16.46
C ASP A 106 5.93 -1.14 -15.31
N VAL A 107 4.98 -1.68 -14.56
CA VAL A 107 4.54 -1.09 -13.30
C VAL A 107 5.35 -1.71 -12.19
N ILE A 108 6.05 -0.89 -11.43
CA ILE A 108 6.83 -1.34 -10.28
C ILE A 108 6.03 -1.01 -9.02
N VAL A 109 5.74 -2.03 -8.22
CA VAL A 109 5.02 -1.88 -6.95
C VAL A 109 5.88 -2.44 -5.83
N HIS A 110 6.31 -1.56 -4.95
CA HIS A 110 7.09 -1.91 -3.77
C HIS A 110 6.24 -1.71 -2.52
N LEU A 111 6.14 -2.76 -1.72
CA LEU A 111 5.38 -2.79 -0.47
C LEU A 111 6.35 -2.91 0.70
N GLN A 112 6.33 -1.94 1.60
CA GLN A 112 7.22 -1.93 2.75
C GLN A 112 6.42 -1.92 4.04
N ASP A 113 6.83 -2.78 4.98
CA ASP A 113 6.35 -2.75 6.35
C ASP A 113 7.50 -2.98 7.34
N TYR A 114 7.33 -2.51 8.57
CA TYR A 114 8.32 -2.76 9.61
C TYR A 114 8.42 -4.26 9.92
N ASN A 115 7.28 -4.93 9.93
CA ASN A 115 7.14 -6.31 10.35
C ASN A 115 7.01 -7.27 9.15
N GLU A 116 7.99 -8.16 8.98
CA GLU A 116 7.97 -9.20 7.95
C GLU A 116 6.75 -10.13 8.06
N LEU A 117 6.30 -10.38 9.29
CA LEU A 117 5.12 -11.21 9.55
C LEU A 117 3.87 -10.64 8.87
N VAL A 118 3.69 -9.31 8.93
CA VAL A 118 2.58 -8.62 8.26
C VAL A 118 2.63 -8.84 6.75
N LEU A 119 3.82 -8.67 6.15
CA LEU A 119 4.01 -8.89 4.71
C LEU A 119 3.66 -10.31 4.29
N ARG A 120 4.06 -11.29 5.09
CA ARG A 120 3.83 -12.73 4.82
C ARG A 120 2.38 -13.15 5.05
N LEU A 121 1.79 -12.75 6.17
CA LEU A 121 0.47 -13.25 6.60
C LEU A 121 -0.70 -12.49 6.01
N VAL A 122 -0.55 -11.22 5.70
CA VAL A 122 -1.67 -10.36 5.32
C VAL A 122 -1.42 -9.69 3.97
N THR A 123 -0.28 -9.02 3.80
CA THR A 123 -0.02 -8.22 2.60
C THR A 123 0.02 -9.09 1.33
N LEU A 124 0.87 -10.12 1.30
CA LEU A 124 0.98 -11.01 0.14
C LEU A 124 -0.32 -11.78 -0.14
N PRO A 125 -1.01 -12.38 0.84
CA PRO A 125 -2.33 -12.97 0.61
C PRO A 125 -3.34 -11.99 0.03
N ASN A 126 -3.39 -10.75 0.51
CA ASN A 126 -4.29 -9.74 -0.04
C ASN A 126 -3.96 -9.38 -1.50
N VAL A 127 -2.68 -9.32 -1.87
CA VAL A 127 -2.26 -9.14 -3.28
C VAL A 127 -2.72 -10.31 -4.15
N ILE A 128 -2.56 -11.55 -3.67
CA ILE A 128 -3.04 -12.75 -4.38
C ILE A 128 -4.57 -12.71 -4.53
N LEU A 129 -5.30 -12.32 -3.50
CA LEU A 129 -6.75 -12.16 -3.56
C LEU A 129 -7.17 -11.09 -4.58
N ALA A 130 -6.46 -9.95 -4.65
CA ALA A 130 -6.73 -8.92 -5.65
C ALA A 130 -6.59 -9.46 -7.09
N TRP A 131 -5.57 -10.28 -7.34
CA TRP A 131 -5.40 -10.98 -8.61
C TRP A 131 -6.50 -12.02 -8.84
N TYR A 132 -6.77 -12.88 -7.83
CA TYR A 132 -7.76 -13.94 -7.95
C TYR A 132 -9.15 -13.42 -8.25
N MET A 133 -9.55 -12.30 -7.66
CA MET A 133 -10.84 -11.62 -7.86
C MET A 133 -10.91 -10.78 -9.14
N SER A 134 -9.85 -10.78 -9.96
CA SER A 134 -9.78 -10.02 -11.21
C SER A 134 -9.93 -10.92 -12.44
N PRO A 135 -10.17 -10.34 -13.62
CA PRO A 135 -10.16 -11.08 -14.90
C PRO A 135 -8.82 -11.77 -15.20
N ALA A 136 -7.69 -11.29 -14.67
CA ALA A 136 -6.36 -11.87 -14.91
C ALA A 136 -6.25 -13.33 -14.46
N SER A 137 -7.05 -13.77 -13.50
CA SER A 137 -7.07 -15.15 -13.00
C SER A 137 -8.08 -16.06 -13.71
N SER A 138 -8.84 -15.56 -14.68
CA SER A 138 -9.96 -16.29 -15.30
C SER A 138 -9.54 -17.62 -15.93
N ALA A 139 -8.40 -17.65 -16.64
CA ALA A 139 -7.85 -18.86 -17.24
C ALA A 139 -7.47 -19.92 -16.18
N PHE A 140 -6.83 -19.48 -15.08
CA PHE A 140 -6.50 -20.36 -13.95
C PHE A 140 -7.76 -20.95 -13.31
N ARG A 141 -8.76 -20.12 -13.03
CA ARG A 141 -10.04 -20.58 -12.43
C ARG A 141 -10.79 -21.57 -13.33
N ALA A 142 -10.77 -21.35 -14.66
CA ALA A 142 -11.38 -22.25 -15.62
C ALA A 142 -10.66 -23.60 -15.69
N SER A 143 -9.32 -23.63 -15.74
CA SER A 143 -8.55 -24.88 -15.78
C SER A 143 -8.67 -25.68 -14.48
N ALA A 144 -8.60 -25.02 -13.34
CA ALA A 144 -8.75 -25.69 -12.03
C ALA A 144 -10.16 -26.25 -11.81
N GLY A 145 -11.21 -25.61 -12.36
CA GLY A 145 -12.56 -26.16 -12.36
C GLY A 145 -12.65 -27.50 -13.14
N THR A 146 -11.98 -27.56 -14.29
CA THR A 146 -11.96 -28.77 -15.10
C THR A 146 -11.17 -29.91 -14.46
N GLU A 147 -10.06 -29.60 -13.77
CA GLU A 147 -9.26 -30.58 -13.02
C GLU A 147 -10.03 -31.10 -11.79
N ALA A 148 -10.77 -30.25 -11.09
CA ALA A 148 -11.59 -30.63 -9.95
C ALA A 148 -12.77 -31.57 -10.37
N GLU A 149 -13.37 -31.36 -11.55
CA GLU A 149 -14.41 -32.25 -12.09
C GLU A 149 -13.87 -33.65 -12.43
N GLN A 150 -12.56 -33.79 -12.64
CA GLN A 150 -11.91 -35.08 -12.98
C GLN A 150 -11.34 -35.83 -11.78
N ALA A 151 -11.21 -35.16 -10.62
CA ALA A 151 -10.66 -35.76 -9.39
C ALA A 151 -11.79 -35.89 -8.34
N GLU A 152 -12.10 -37.15 -7.94
CA GLU A 152 -13.19 -37.46 -6.98
C GLU A 152 -13.06 -36.74 -5.61
N ASP A 153 -11.84 -36.29 -5.22
CA ASP A 153 -11.55 -35.63 -3.93
C ASP A 153 -11.10 -34.17 -4.02
N ALA A 154 -11.19 -33.52 -5.19
CA ALA A 154 -10.73 -32.14 -5.31
C ALA A 154 -11.84 -31.15 -4.90
N GLU A 155 -11.57 -30.37 -3.87
CA GLU A 155 -12.47 -29.26 -3.51
C GLU A 155 -12.48 -28.19 -4.60
N PRO A 156 -13.66 -27.73 -5.05
CA PRO A 156 -13.76 -26.71 -6.06
C PRO A 156 -13.19 -25.37 -5.52
N LEU A 157 -12.53 -24.62 -6.38
CA LEU A 157 -12.07 -23.27 -6.03
C LEU A 157 -13.27 -22.34 -5.68
N PRO A 158 -13.12 -21.43 -4.71
CA PRO A 158 -14.17 -20.49 -4.36
C PRO A 158 -14.51 -19.60 -5.56
N PRO A 159 -15.75 -19.14 -5.70
CA PRO A 159 -16.13 -18.19 -6.74
C PRO A 159 -15.35 -16.87 -6.58
N ALA A 160 -15.02 -16.22 -7.69
CA ALA A 160 -14.42 -14.89 -7.64
C ALA A 160 -15.50 -13.82 -7.37
N ASP A 161 -16.12 -13.93 -6.22
CA ASP A 161 -17.18 -13.04 -5.73
C ASP A 161 -16.72 -12.39 -4.41
N PRO A 162 -16.39 -11.08 -4.41
CA PRO A 162 -15.91 -10.40 -3.22
C PRO A 162 -17.01 -10.21 -2.14
N THR A 163 -18.23 -10.65 -2.39
CA THR A 163 -19.35 -10.60 -1.42
C THR A 163 -19.50 -11.91 -0.63
N GLN A 164 -18.81 -12.97 -1.06
CA GLN A 164 -18.87 -14.29 -0.44
C GLN A 164 -17.56 -14.61 0.27
N PRO A 165 -17.61 -15.12 1.51
CA PRO A 165 -16.43 -15.71 2.11
C PRO A 165 -16.04 -17.01 1.37
N GLY A 166 -14.74 -17.33 1.36
CA GLY A 166 -14.24 -18.56 0.75
C GLY A 166 -12.80 -18.81 1.11
N GLU A 167 -12.37 -20.07 1.00
CA GLU A 167 -11.01 -20.48 1.24
C GLU A 167 -10.29 -20.67 -0.10
N LEU A 168 -9.17 -19.99 -0.28
CA LEU A 168 -8.35 -20.07 -1.48
C LEU A 168 -7.07 -20.89 -1.16
N PRO A 169 -6.98 -22.16 -1.60
CA PRO A 169 -5.79 -22.98 -1.35
C PRO A 169 -4.60 -22.45 -2.17
N ILE A 170 -3.47 -22.24 -1.49
CA ILE A 170 -2.23 -21.76 -2.13
C ILE A 170 -1.45 -22.92 -2.73
N THR A 171 -1.93 -23.42 -3.84
CA THR A 171 -1.33 -24.57 -4.57
C THR A 171 -0.13 -24.13 -5.43
N PRO A 172 0.73 -25.08 -5.87
CA PRO A 172 1.76 -24.80 -6.86
C PRO A 172 1.20 -24.23 -8.17
N GLY A 173 0.03 -24.70 -8.61
CA GLY A 173 -0.65 -24.20 -9.81
C GLY A 173 -1.09 -22.74 -9.67
N LEU A 174 -1.68 -22.37 -8.53
CA LEU A 174 -2.04 -20.99 -8.24
C LEU A 174 -0.80 -20.08 -8.24
N LYS A 175 0.29 -20.51 -7.58
CA LYS A 175 1.54 -19.75 -7.56
C LYS A 175 2.11 -19.53 -8.97
N ALA A 176 2.12 -20.56 -9.79
CA ALA A 176 2.59 -20.46 -11.18
C ALA A 176 1.74 -19.50 -12.01
N ALA A 177 0.41 -19.60 -11.91
CA ALA A 177 -0.53 -18.75 -12.63
C ALA A 177 -0.44 -17.27 -12.18
N PHE A 178 -0.28 -17.03 -10.88
CA PHE A 178 -0.07 -15.69 -10.34
C PHE A 178 1.23 -15.07 -10.88
N LEU A 179 2.34 -15.80 -10.81
CA LEU A 179 3.64 -15.35 -11.33
C LEU A 179 3.60 -15.09 -12.85
N GLU A 180 2.90 -15.92 -13.61
CA GLU A 180 2.70 -15.68 -15.04
C GLU A 180 1.85 -14.45 -15.31
N SER A 181 0.82 -14.22 -14.50
CA SER A 181 0.03 -12.99 -14.59
C SER A 181 0.85 -11.73 -14.28
N LEU A 182 1.76 -11.77 -13.30
CA LEU A 182 2.68 -10.66 -13.05
C LEU A 182 3.52 -10.34 -14.29
N ARG A 183 4.03 -11.35 -15.01
CA ARG A 183 4.78 -11.16 -16.26
C ARG A 183 3.90 -10.60 -17.38
N THR A 184 2.72 -11.20 -17.59
CA THR A 184 1.76 -10.80 -18.62
C THR A 184 1.31 -9.35 -18.46
N TYR A 185 1.04 -8.95 -17.22
CA TYR A 185 0.62 -7.59 -16.88
C TYR A 185 1.79 -6.65 -16.65
N ARG A 186 3.04 -7.13 -16.75
CA ARG A 186 4.28 -6.37 -16.59
C ARG A 186 4.36 -5.67 -15.24
N VAL A 187 4.07 -6.41 -14.17
CA VAL A 187 4.14 -5.93 -12.79
C VAL A 187 5.41 -6.48 -12.12
N ASP A 188 6.32 -5.60 -11.71
CA ASP A 188 7.45 -5.92 -10.83
C ASP A 188 7.03 -5.64 -9.39
N LEU A 189 6.76 -6.70 -8.63
CA LEU A 189 6.28 -6.63 -7.25
C LEU A 189 7.40 -7.04 -6.29
N LYS A 190 7.69 -6.17 -5.31
CA LYS A 190 8.70 -6.46 -4.27
C LYS A 190 8.20 -6.07 -2.89
N PHE A 191 8.67 -6.82 -1.89
CA PHE A 191 8.37 -6.61 -0.49
C PHE A 191 9.65 -6.27 0.27
N PHE A 192 9.57 -5.33 1.20
CA PHE A 192 10.68 -4.88 2.03
C PHE A 192 10.25 -4.85 3.49
N SER A 193 10.95 -5.57 4.35
CA SER A 193 10.74 -5.52 5.80
C SER A 193 11.77 -4.64 6.48
N GLY A 194 11.43 -4.11 7.66
CA GLY A 194 12.32 -3.39 8.54
C GLY A 194 12.09 -1.88 8.61
N SER A 195 12.98 -1.21 9.33
CA SER A 195 12.87 0.22 9.65
C SER A 195 13.05 1.13 8.44
N TRP A 196 12.33 2.25 8.42
CA TRP A 196 12.50 3.32 7.44
C TRP A 196 13.91 3.92 7.43
N ALA A 197 14.60 3.90 8.58
CA ALA A 197 15.97 4.38 8.69
C ALA A 197 16.98 3.52 7.90
N THR A 198 16.66 2.25 7.68
CA THR A 198 17.54 1.28 7.01
C THR A 198 17.14 0.97 5.58
N LEU A 199 15.94 1.40 5.14
CA LEU A 199 15.50 1.18 3.76
C LEU A 199 16.28 2.08 2.80
N ASP A 200 17.09 1.45 1.96
CA ASP A 200 17.89 2.13 0.96
C ASP A 200 17.11 2.18 -0.37
N VAL A 201 16.52 3.34 -0.65
CA VAL A 201 15.77 3.62 -1.89
C VAL A 201 16.65 4.14 -3.01
N ASP A 202 17.93 4.44 -2.74
CA ASP A 202 18.86 4.96 -3.71
C ASP A 202 19.54 3.85 -4.53
N LYS A 203 19.37 2.59 -4.11
CA LYS A 203 19.85 1.43 -4.87
C LYS A 203 19.19 1.34 -6.25
N PRO A 204 19.95 0.92 -7.28
CA PRO A 204 19.43 0.72 -8.62
C PRO A 204 18.14 -0.15 -8.59
N GLY A 205 17.11 0.30 -9.28
CA GLY A 205 15.82 -0.37 -9.35
C GLY A 205 14.86 -0.08 -8.17
N ARG A 206 15.26 0.76 -7.17
CA ARG A 206 14.42 1.09 -6.03
C ARG A 206 13.83 2.50 -6.02
N GLY A 207 14.26 3.41 -6.82
CA GLY A 207 13.76 4.80 -6.88
C GLY A 207 14.21 5.50 -8.15
N PRO A 208 13.84 6.75 -8.40
CA PRO A 208 12.77 7.47 -7.70
C PRO A 208 11.38 6.90 -7.99
N TYR A 209 10.42 7.17 -7.09
CA TYR A 209 9.04 6.73 -7.23
C TYR A 209 8.14 7.85 -7.72
N ASP A 210 7.23 7.51 -8.63
CA ASP A 210 6.19 8.40 -9.13
C ASP A 210 5.04 8.54 -8.15
N ILE A 211 4.77 7.48 -7.37
CA ILE A 211 3.68 7.44 -6.40
C ILE A 211 4.23 6.87 -5.09
N LEU A 212 4.16 7.66 -4.03
CA LEU A 212 4.43 7.24 -2.67
C LEU A 212 3.17 7.35 -1.85
N LEU A 213 2.80 6.26 -1.20
CA LEU A 213 1.62 6.13 -0.36
C LEU A 213 2.06 5.75 1.06
N THR A 214 1.40 6.33 2.05
CA THR A 214 1.53 5.89 3.44
C THR A 214 0.26 6.25 4.21
N SER A 215 -0.16 5.37 5.11
CA SER A 215 -1.39 5.51 5.87
C SER A 215 -1.18 5.13 7.33
N GLU A 216 -1.64 5.99 8.24
CA GLU A 216 -1.58 5.77 9.71
C GLU A 216 -0.15 5.52 10.25
N THR A 217 0.86 6.18 9.67
CA THR A 217 2.28 5.98 9.99
C THR A 217 2.91 7.13 10.78
N ILE A 218 2.23 8.28 10.88
CA ILE A 218 2.76 9.50 11.50
C ILE A 218 2.40 9.66 13.00
N TYR A 219 1.98 8.58 13.66
CA TYR A 219 1.52 8.57 15.05
C TYR A 219 2.66 8.60 16.08
N ARG A 220 3.92 8.32 15.68
CA ARG A 220 5.09 8.27 16.59
C ARG A 220 6.14 9.29 16.19
N THR A 221 6.47 10.18 17.13
CA THR A 221 7.52 11.21 16.93
C THR A 221 8.90 10.60 16.74
N ALA A 222 9.20 9.47 17.41
CA ALA A 222 10.51 8.82 17.32
C ALA A 222 10.88 8.29 15.94
N SER A 223 9.88 7.85 15.13
CA SER A 223 10.11 7.34 13.77
C SER A 223 9.81 8.38 12.68
N LEU A 224 9.22 9.52 13.05
CA LEU A 224 8.73 10.53 12.13
C LEU A 224 9.83 11.10 11.23
N GLN A 225 10.99 11.44 11.81
CA GLN A 225 12.10 12.00 11.02
C GLN A 225 12.61 10.99 9.98
N SER A 226 12.76 9.72 10.36
CA SER A 226 13.19 8.66 9.44
C SER A 226 12.20 8.44 8.30
N LEU A 227 10.89 8.55 8.59
CA LEU A 227 9.84 8.48 7.57
C LEU A 227 9.95 9.67 6.60
N VAL A 228 10.03 10.90 7.11
CA VAL A 228 10.13 12.12 6.28
C VAL A 228 11.38 12.10 5.40
N ASP A 229 12.53 11.70 5.94
CA ASP A 229 13.79 11.59 5.19
C ASP A 229 13.70 10.52 4.09
N LEU A 230 13.06 9.38 4.39
CA LEU A 230 12.83 8.33 3.41
C LEU A 230 11.87 8.79 2.29
N MET A 231 10.74 9.41 2.65
CA MET A 231 9.79 9.94 1.68
C MET A 231 10.45 10.92 0.72
N ARG A 232 11.27 11.83 1.26
CA ARG A 232 12.00 12.82 0.45
C ARG A 232 12.98 12.14 -0.50
N ARG A 233 13.81 11.21 -0.03
CA ARG A 233 14.76 10.45 -0.89
C ARG A 233 14.03 9.63 -1.94
N ALA A 234 12.93 8.97 -1.57
CA ALA A 234 12.16 8.14 -2.46
C ALA A 234 11.57 8.90 -3.67
N THR A 235 11.33 10.22 -3.52
CA THR A 235 10.72 11.06 -4.57
C THR A 235 11.66 12.14 -5.12
N SER A 236 12.90 12.26 -4.61
CA SER A 236 13.82 13.37 -4.93
C SER A 236 14.31 13.42 -6.39
N GLY A 237 14.25 12.31 -7.12
CA GLY A 237 14.64 12.27 -8.53
C GLY A 237 13.78 13.15 -9.45
N TRP A 238 12.59 13.53 -9.02
CA TRP A 238 11.63 14.33 -9.77
C TRP A 238 11.66 15.83 -9.45
N ALA A 239 12.38 16.26 -8.42
CA ALA A 239 12.42 17.65 -7.94
C ALA A 239 13.14 18.63 -8.90
N ARG A 240 13.54 18.23 -10.10
CA ARG A 240 14.40 19.01 -11.01
C ARG A 240 13.67 19.83 -12.07
N GLY A 241 12.40 20.23 -11.92
CA GLY A 241 11.78 20.85 -13.09
C GLY A 241 10.70 21.91 -12.95
N GLY A 242 10.30 22.36 -11.78
CA GLY A 242 9.21 23.34 -11.68
C GLY A 242 9.33 24.31 -10.51
N SER A 243 8.98 25.59 -10.72
CA SER A 243 8.80 26.54 -9.63
C SER A 243 7.59 26.13 -8.80
N LEU A 244 7.82 25.87 -7.50
CA LEU A 244 6.77 25.48 -6.52
C LEU A 244 5.65 26.50 -6.37
N ASP A 245 5.92 27.77 -6.62
CA ASP A 245 4.91 28.84 -6.53
C ASP A 245 3.87 28.74 -7.64
N GLU A 246 4.21 28.23 -8.82
CA GLU A 246 3.24 27.96 -9.89
C GLU A 246 2.36 26.74 -9.60
N ALA A 247 2.93 25.69 -9.04
CA ALA A 247 2.18 24.47 -8.67
C ALA A 247 1.24 24.72 -7.46
N ALA A 248 1.70 25.50 -6.47
CA ALA A 248 0.92 25.83 -5.27
C ALA A 248 -0.22 26.81 -5.56
N SER A 249 -0.04 27.74 -6.50
CA SER A 249 -1.05 28.75 -6.86
C SER A 249 -2.21 28.20 -7.69
N ARG A 250 -2.07 27.00 -8.25
CA ARG A 250 -3.09 26.40 -9.14
C ARG A 250 -4.14 25.56 -8.43
N LEU A 251 -3.99 25.30 -7.13
CA LEU A 251 -4.82 24.32 -6.43
C LEU A 251 -5.63 24.94 -5.28
N THR A 252 -6.83 25.40 -5.60
CA THR A 252 -7.96 25.26 -4.68
C THR A 252 -8.47 23.83 -4.83
N LEU A 253 -7.98 22.90 -3.99
CA LEU A 253 -8.22 21.45 -4.08
C LEU A 253 -9.64 21.02 -3.67
N SER A 254 -10.59 21.93 -3.58
CA SER A 254 -11.98 21.64 -3.23
C SER A 254 -12.82 21.05 -4.38
N ASP A 255 -12.31 21.08 -5.61
CA ASP A 255 -13.04 20.64 -6.79
C ASP A 255 -12.45 19.33 -7.38
N THR A 256 -13.31 18.46 -7.90
CA THR A 256 -12.96 17.21 -8.58
C THR A 256 -11.89 17.41 -9.67
N ASP A 257 -11.97 18.52 -10.40
CA ASP A 257 -11.00 18.91 -11.42
C ASP A 257 -9.60 19.20 -10.83
N GLY A 258 -9.53 19.72 -9.61
CA GLY A 258 -8.28 19.96 -8.89
C GLY A 258 -7.56 18.64 -8.57
N LEU A 259 -8.30 17.62 -8.12
CA LEU A 259 -7.74 16.30 -7.81
C LEU A 259 -7.23 15.58 -9.06
N GLN A 260 -7.96 15.65 -10.18
CA GLN A 260 -7.55 15.00 -11.42
C GLN A 260 -6.24 15.56 -11.99
N ARG A 261 -5.95 16.85 -11.77
CA ARG A 261 -4.66 17.46 -12.16
C ARG A 261 -3.46 16.86 -11.44
N LEU A 262 -3.67 16.27 -10.27
CA LEU A 262 -2.60 15.58 -9.53
C LEU A 262 -2.07 14.34 -10.27
N ALA A 263 -2.82 13.76 -11.18
CA ALA A 263 -2.38 12.64 -12.00
C ALA A 263 -1.22 13.00 -12.95
N ASP A 264 -1.12 14.28 -13.34
CA ASP A 264 -0.13 14.80 -14.27
C ASP A 264 1.12 15.38 -13.57
N GLU A 265 1.14 15.36 -12.25
CA GLU A 265 2.29 15.82 -11.48
C GLU A 265 3.49 14.88 -11.62
N PRO A 266 4.72 15.40 -11.53
CA PRO A 266 5.93 14.59 -11.66
C PRO A 266 5.99 13.45 -10.67
N TYR A 267 5.49 13.67 -9.45
CA TYR A 267 5.30 12.63 -8.45
C TYR A 267 4.09 12.95 -7.55
N LEU A 268 3.55 11.91 -6.95
CA LEU A 268 2.45 11.98 -6.01
C LEU A 268 2.88 11.37 -4.67
N CYS A 269 3.01 12.19 -3.64
CA CYS A 269 3.36 11.74 -2.29
C CYS A 269 2.15 11.98 -1.38
N LEU A 270 1.42 10.92 -1.04
CA LEU A 270 0.18 10.97 -0.26
C LEU A 270 0.35 10.34 1.11
N VAL A 271 -0.11 11.05 2.12
CA VAL A 271 -0.12 10.64 3.52
C VAL A 271 -1.54 10.73 4.05
N ALA A 272 -2.10 9.61 4.50
CA ALA A 272 -3.41 9.59 5.14
C ALA A 272 -3.29 9.34 6.65
N ALA A 273 -3.97 10.14 7.45
CA ALA A 273 -3.84 10.08 8.89
C ALA A 273 -5.09 10.57 9.61
N LYS A 274 -5.28 10.11 10.84
CA LYS A 274 -6.18 10.75 11.80
C LYS A 274 -5.61 12.11 12.20
N LEU A 275 -6.47 13.09 12.39
CA LEU A 275 -6.02 14.41 12.84
C LEU A 275 -5.45 14.36 14.26
N VAL A 276 -5.92 13.43 15.09
CA VAL A 276 -5.49 13.23 16.48
C VAL A 276 -5.31 11.75 16.75
N TYR A 277 -4.15 11.40 17.29
CA TYR A 277 -3.84 10.08 17.83
C TYR A 277 -3.76 10.17 19.35
N PHE A 278 -4.62 9.46 20.06
CA PHE A 278 -4.65 9.48 21.52
C PHE A 278 -3.56 8.58 22.10
N GLY A 279 -2.75 9.11 23.02
CA GLY A 279 -1.82 8.31 23.83
C GLY A 279 -0.48 7.93 23.17
N VAL A 280 -0.20 8.38 21.94
CA VAL A 280 1.02 8.00 21.20
C VAL A 280 1.95 9.17 20.81
N GLY A 281 1.54 10.41 21.02
CA GLY A 281 2.40 11.60 21.01
C GLY A 281 2.81 12.15 19.65
N GLY A 282 2.35 11.58 18.52
CA GLY A 282 2.58 12.10 17.16
C GLY A 282 1.25 12.42 16.46
N GLY A 283 1.31 13.10 15.30
CA GLY A 283 0.13 13.43 14.52
C GLY A 283 0.38 14.35 13.36
N VAL A 284 -0.71 14.85 12.76
CA VAL A 284 -0.66 15.72 11.58
C VAL A 284 0.14 17.00 11.85
N ASN A 285 0.01 17.58 13.05
CA ASN A 285 0.75 18.81 13.39
C ASN A 285 2.25 18.58 13.43
N ASP A 286 2.71 17.50 14.10
CA ASP A 286 4.14 17.16 14.19
C ASP A 286 4.71 16.85 12.81
N PHE A 287 3.93 16.15 11.97
CA PHE A 287 4.30 15.84 10.60
C PHE A 287 4.43 17.09 9.75
N THR A 288 3.46 17.98 9.82
CA THR A 288 3.48 19.28 9.09
C THR A 288 4.66 20.13 9.56
N GLU A 289 4.87 20.22 10.87
CA GLU A 289 6.00 20.98 11.43
C GLU A 289 7.35 20.40 10.98
N ALA A 290 7.49 19.09 10.94
CA ALA A 290 8.74 18.44 10.49
C ALA A 290 9.09 18.78 9.03
N ILE A 291 8.10 19.04 8.19
CA ILE A 291 8.29 19.37 6.77
C ILE A 291 8.40 20.87 6.52
N GLU A 292 7.52 21.68 7.16
CA GLU A 292 7.35 23.09 6.83
C GLU A 292 8.16 24.04 7.71
N ARG A 293 8.59 23.59 8.91
CA ARG A 293 9.39 24.43 9.80
C ARG A 293 10.76 24.70 9.18
N PRO A 294 11.15 25.98 8.99
CA PRO A 294 12.44 26.31 8.43
C PRO A 294 13.57 25.80 9.34
N LYS A 295 14.52 25.07 8.76
CA LYS A 295 15.78 24.69 9.39
C LYS A 295 16.88 25.38 8.60
N ASP A 296 17.69 26.21 9.25
CA ASP A 296 18.72 27.03 8.60
C ASP A 296 18.14 27.94 7.48
N GLY A 297 16.95 28.49 7.70
CA GLY A 297 16.27 29.37 6.75
C GLY A 297 15.61 28.68 5.55
N LYS A 298 15.68 27.34 5.46
CA LYS A 298 15.03 26.53 4.40
C LYS A 298 14.07 25.53 5.02
N ARG A 299 12.90 25.38 4.42
CA ARG A 299 11.96 24.31 4.73
C ARG A 299 12.20 23.12 3.81
N LEU A 300 11.77 21.93 4.23
CA LEU A 300 11.90 20.72 3.42
C LEU A 300 10.86 20.67 2.28
N GLY A 301 9.66 21.20 2.54
CA GLY A 301 8.54 21.15 1.60
C GLY A 301 7.29 21.83 2.13
N ARG A 302 6.16 21.49 1.54
CA ARG A 302 4.82 21.93 1.94
C ARG A 302 3.89 20.73 2.06
N VAL A 303 2.95 20.78 3.00
CA VAL A 303 1.89 19.80 3.21
C VAL A 303 0.56 20.44 2.79
N GLN A 304 -0.13 19.82 1.85
CA GLN A 304 -1.40 20.28 1.32
C GLN A 304 -2.49 19.26 1.64
N THR A 305 -3.57 19.66 2.28
CA THR A 305 -4.74 18.79 2.47
C THR A 305 -5.44 18.57 1.13
N VAL A 306 -5.64 17.31 0.78
CA VAL A 306 -6.26 16.86 -0.49
C VAL A 306 -7.68 16.37 -0.25
N LEU A 307 -7.91 15.69 0.86
CA LEU A 307 -9.20 15.14 1.24
C LEU A 307 -9.38 15.21 2.75
N GLU A 308 -10.56 15.64 3.20
CA GLU A 308 -10.92 15.61 4.61
C GLU A 308 -12.15 14.73 4.86
N ARG A 309 -12.15 14.02 5.97
CA ARG A 309 -13.27 13.25 6.49
C ARG A 309 -13.64 13.74 7.89
N ASN A 310 -14.80 14.36 8.02
CA ASN A 310 -15.27 14.98 9.25
C ASN A 310 -16.34 14.14 9.99
N ARG A 311 -16.74 12.98 9.45
CA ARG A 311 -17.67 12.07 10.10
C ARG A 311 -16.91 11.02 10.91
N GLY A 312 -17.32 10.83 12.18
CA GLY A 312 -16.62 9.94 13.10
C GLY A 312 -15.26 10.50 13.54
N VAL A 313 -14.21 9.68 13.47
CA VAL A 313 -12.84 10.14 13.71
C VAL A 313 -12.40 11.01 12.54
N LYS A 314 -12.00 12.25 12.84
CA LYS A 314 -11.53 13.18 11.81
C LYS A 314 -10.23 12.68 11.18
N ARG A 315 -10.21 12.61 9.85
CA ARG A 315 -9.09 12.12 9.05
C ARG A 315 -8.79 13.04 7.89
N SER A 316 -7.57 13.00 7.43
CA SER A 316 -7.11 13.81 6.29
C SER A 316 -6.19 12.99 5.40
N VAL A 317 -6.32 13.17 4.08
CA VAL A 317 -5.28 12.80 3.12
C VAL A 317 -4.53 14.07 2.74
N MET A 318 -3.23 14.02 2.87
CA MET A 318 -2.33 15.14 2.61
C MET A 318 -1.39 14.78 1.47
N ARG A 319 -1.07 15.76 0.63
CA ARG A 319 0.00 15.72 -0.36
C ARG A 319 1.23 16.42 0.19
N VAL A 320 2.39 15.80 0.01
CA VAL A 320 3.68 16.43 0.31
C VAL A 320 4.35 16.88 -0.99
N VAL A 321 4.75 18.15 -1.03
CA VAL A 321 5.50 18.74 -2.14
C VAL A 321 6.84 19.22 -1.59
N TRP A 322 7.95 18.62 -2.08
CA TRP A 322 9.29 18.95 -1.60
C TRP A 322 9.83 20.21 -2.27
N GLU A 323 10.53 21.05 -1.50
CA GLU A 323 11.30 22.15 -2.08
C GLU A 323 12.58 21.63 -2.74
N SER A 324 12.93 22.27 -3.86
CA SER A 324 14.21 21.99 -4.55
C SER A 324 15.38 22.30 -3.62
N LEU A 325 16.39 21.45 -3.62
CA LEU A 325 17.61 21.64 -2.85
C LEU A 325 18.42 22.82 -3.36
#